data_05635d340e44bf689260838ad645c56f
#
_entry.id   05635d340e44bf689260838ad645c56f
#
_cell.length_a   1.000
_cell.length_b   1.000
_cell.length_c   1.000
_cell.angle_alpha   90.00
_cell.angle_beta   90.00
_cell.angle_gamma   90.00
#
_symmetry.space_group_name_H-M   'P 1'
#
loop_
_entity.id
_entity.type
_entity.pdbx_description
1 polymer ?
#
loop_
_entity_poly.entity_id
_entity_poly.type
_entity_poly.pdbx_seq_one_letter_code
_entity_poly.pdbx_strand_id
1 'polypeptide(L)'
;MKRREFVMLLGAAASAPALLAVHGARAAPPIQATLYKNPQCSCCEGYAQYLEKNGFKVDVKPTNDLAEISRKAGVPEDLEGCHTMFVGSYVVDGHVPVDVIRKLLAEKPAIAGITLPGMPTGSPGMTGPKTETWTIYAVTKDGKPPRVFATV
;
A
#
# COMPACT_ATOMS: atom_id res chain seq x y z
N MET A 1 18.52 -8.12 86.93
CA MET A 1 17.68 -8.94 86.05
C MET A 1 16.83 -7.99 85.23
N LYS A 2 17.17 -7.72 83.96
CA LYS A 2 16.47 -6.77 83.09
C LYS A 2 15.83 -7.58 81.94
N ARG A 3 14.49 -7.56 81.87
CA ARG A 3 13.71 -8.15 80.81
C ARG A 3 13.76 -7.22 79.60
N ARG A 4 14.21 -7.75 78.47
CA ARG A 4 14.18 -7.10 77.13
C ARG A 4 12.88 -7.50 76.47
N GLU A 5 12.01 -6.55 76.26
CA GLU A 5 10.82 -6.75 75.45
C GLU A 5 11.18 -6.63 73.95
N PHE A 6 10.85 -7.67 73.20
CA PHE A 6 11.09 -7.76 71.77
C PHE A 6 9.78 -7.29 71.06
N VAL A 7 9.80 -6.07 70.55
CA VAL A 7 8.66 -5.56 69.76
C VAL A 7 8.85 -6.07 68.31
N MET A 8 7.97 -6.99 67.89
CA MET A 8 7.86 -7.39 66.50
C MET A 8 7.03 -6.36 65.72
N LEU A 9 7.67 -5.64 64.81
CA LEU A 9 6.99 -4.83 63.81
C LEU A 9 6.54 -5.76 62.67
N LEU A 10 5.24 -6.00 62.55
CA LEU A 10 4.62 -6.58 61.34
C LEU A 10 4.57 -5.52 60.24
N GLY A 11 5.44 -5.65 59.27
CA GLY A 11 5.38 -4.87 58.03
C GLY A 11 4.29 -5.42 57.12
N ALA A 12 3.19 -4.70 56.94
CA ALA A 12 2.17 -5.00 55.96
C ALA A 12 2.69 -4.61 54.54
N ALA A 13 3.07 -5.59 53.75
CA ALA A 13 3.40 -5.39 52.34
C ALA A 13 2.10 -5.16 51.55
N ALA A 14 1.81 -3.95 51.19
CA ALA A 14 0.73 -3.59 50.28
C ALA A 14 1.13 -3.94 48.83
N SER A 15 0.67 -5.08 48.35
CA SER A 15 0.80 -5.48 46.91
C SER A 15 -0.25 -4.71 46.10
N ALA A 16 0.17 -3.64 45.43
CA ALA A 16 -0.65 -2.95 44.43
C ALA A 16 -0.78 -3.84 43.17
N PRO A 17 -2.00 -4.11 42.66
CA PRO A 17 -2.14 -4.80 41.39
C PRO A 17 -1.70 -3.89 40.25
N ALA A 18 -0.64 -4.30 39.53
CA ALA A 18 -0.25 -3.67 38.28
C ALA A 18 -1.34 -3.88 37.23
N LEU A 19 -2.15 -2.88 36.98
CA LEU A 19 -3.08 -2.86 35.85
C LEU A 19 -2.26 -2.85 34.55
N LEU A 20 -2.09 -4.02 33.93
CA LEU A 20 -1.56 -4.14 32.59
C LEU A 20 -2.59 -3.51 31.64
N ALA A 21 -2.31 -2.27 31.24
CA ALA A 21 -3.07 -1.62 30.18
C ALA A 21 -2.84 -2.38 28.88
N VAL A 22 -3.82 -3.24 28.51
CA VAL A 22 -3.87 -3.87 27.20
C VAL A 22 -4.12 -2.76 26.19
N HIS A 23 -3.05 -2.26 25.58
CA HIS A 23 -3.14 -1.37 24.44
C HIS A 23 -3.63 -2.22 23.26
N GLY A 24 -4.96 -2.22 23.03
CA GLY A 24 -5.54 -2.79 21.85
C GLY A 24 -4.85 -2.18 20.62
N ALA A 25 -4.20 -3.01 19.82
CA ALA A 25 -3.59 -2.59 18.56
C ALA A 25 -4.70 -2.01 17.67
N ARG A 26 -4.79 -0.68 17.62
CA ARG A 26 -5.71 0.01 16.73
C ARG A 26 -5.24 -0.25 15.31
N ALA A 27 -6.06 -0.92 14.51
CA ALA A 27 -5.76 -1.12 13.08
C ALA A 27 -5.47 0.23 12.43
N ALA A 28 -4.40 0.30 11.66
CA ALA A 28 -4.06 1.51 10.91
C ALA A 28 -5.22 1.87 9.97
N PRO A 29 -5.52 3.16 9.78
CA PRO A 29 -6.56 3.57 8.84
C PRO A 29 -6.21 3.10 7.42
N PRO A 30 -7.21 2.75 6.59
CA PRO A 30 -6.97 2.28 5.25
C PRO A 30 -6.31 3.36 4.38
N ILE A 31 -5.41 2.94 3.50
CA ILE A 31 -4.75 3.81 2.54
C ILE A 31 -5.78 4.21 1.47
N GLN A 32 -6.02 5.52 1.31
CA GLN A 32 -6.99 6.03 0.34
C GLN A 32 -6.38 6.00 -1.07
N ALA A 33 -7.13 5.50 -2.05
CA ALA A 33 -6.73 5.47 -3.45
C ALA A 33 -7.94 5.79 -4.36
N THR A 34 -7.69 6.47 -5.48
CA THR A 34 -8.68 6.69 -6.54
C THR A 34 -8.20 5.99 -7.79
N LEU A 35 -9.00 5.08 -8.34
CA LEU A 35 -8.66 4.24 -9.49
C LEU A 35 -9.57 4.58 -10.67
N TYR A 36 -8.99 5.11 -11.73
CA TYR A 36 -9.66 5.37 -13.01
C TYR A 36 -9.47 4.19 -13.95
N LYS A 37 -10.54 3.68 -14.51
CA LYS A 37 -10.54 2.52 -15.40
C LYS A 37 -11.53 2.68 -16.55
N ASN A 38 -11.29 1.94 -17.65
CA ASN A 38 -12.31 1.81 -18.68
C ASN A 38 -13.55 1.13 -18.06
N PRO A 39 -14.79 1.58 -18.38
CA PRO A 39 -16.02 1.00 -17.82
C PRO A 39 -16.13 -0.52 -17.96
N GLN A 40 -15.59 -1.08 -19.03
CA GLN A 40 -15.67 -2.51 -19.36
C GLN A 40 -14.47 -3.35 -18.83
N CYS A 41 -13.52 -2.74 -18.13
CA CYS A 41 -12.34 -3.42 -17.62
C CYS A 41 -12.67 -4.24 -16.36
N SER A 42 -12.88 -5.55 -16.51
CA SER A 42 -13.18 -6.45 -15.38
C SER A 42 -11.95 -6.77 -14.52
N CYS A 43 -10.75 -6.88 -15.11
CA CYS A 43 -9.52 -7.13 -14.35
C CYS A 43 -9.18 -5.98 -13.40
N CYS A 44 -9.55 -4.74 -13.76
CA CYS A 44 -9.38 -3.58 -12.89
C CYS A 44 -10.25 -3.65 -11.63
N GLU A 45 -11.43 -4.27 -11.73
CA GLU A 45 -12.29 -4.53 -10.55
C GLU A 45 -11.65 -5.58 -9.63
N GLY A 46 -11.11 -6.64 -10.23
CA GLY A 46 -10.33 -7.64 -9.49
C GLY A 46 -9.11 -7.02 -8.78
N TYR A 47 -8.46 -6.05 -9.42
CA TYR A 47 -7.36 -5.31 -8.82
C TYR A 47 -7.81 -4.41 -7.67
N ALA A 48 -8.92 -3.69 -7.80
CA ALA A 48 -9.48 -2.91 -6.71
C ALA A 48 -9.80 -3.78 -5.49
N GLN A 49 -10.45 -4.93 -5.69
CA GLN A 49 -10.74 -5.90 -4.61
C GLN A 49 -9.46 -6.45 -3.96
N TYR A 50 -8.40 -6.70 -4.75
CA TYR A 50 -7.11 -7.11 -4.22
C TYR A 50 -6.52 -6.02 -3.30
N LEU A 51 -6.56 -4.76 -3.71
CA LEU A 51 -6.08 -3.65 -2.90
C LEU A 51 -6.89 -3.51 -1.60
N GLU A 52 -8.22 -3.62 -1.66
CA GLU A 52 -9.10 -3.54 -0.48
C GLU A 52 -8.79 -4.63 0.55
N LYS A 53 -8.56 -5.87 0.09
CA LYS A 53 -8.12 -6.97 0.95
C LYS A 53 -6.75 -6.73 1.60
N ASN A 54 -5.97 -5.81 1.04
CA ASN A 54 -4.64 -5.43 1.52
C ASN A 54 -4.60 -4.06 2.22
N GLY A 55 -5.74 -3.58 2.74
CA GLY A 55 -5.82 -2.41 3.60
C GLY A 55 -5.90 -1.07 2.86
N PHE A 56 -6.31 -1.08 1.61
CA PHE A 56 -6.67 0.14 0.87
C PHE A 56 -8.18 0.38 0.93
N LYS A 57 -8.56 1.64 0.74
CA LYS A 57 -9.93 2.03 0.41
C LYS A 57 -9.89 2.64 -0.98
N VAL A 58 -10.50 1.96 -1.95
CA VAL A 58 -10.41 2.31 -3.37
C VAL A 58 -11.70 2.96 -3.84
N ASP A 59 -11.61 4.19 -4.33
CA ASP A 59 -12.70 4.88 -5.04
C ASP A 59 -12.55 4.60 -6.54
N VAL A 60 -13.36 3.69 -7.07
CA VAL A 60 -13.30 3.27 -8.48
C VAL A 60 -14.11 4.22 -9.34
N LYS A 61 -13.49 4.81 -10.36
CA LYS A 61 -14.06 5.76 -11.29
C LYS A 61 -14.00 5.26 -12.73
N PRO A 62 -15.09 4.71 -13.26
CA PRO A 62 -15.19 4.38 -14.68
C PRO A 62 -15.09 5.65 -15.55
N THR A 63 -14.28 5.59 -16.61
CA THR A 63 -14.09 6.71 -17.54
C THR A 63 -13.74 6.23 -18.94
N ASN A 64 -14.11 7.00 -19.96
CA ASN A 64 -13.65 6.79 -21.34
C ASN A 64 -12.38 7.60 -21.66
N ASP A 65 -11.93 8.45 -20.74
CA ASP A 65 -10.81 9.39 -20.94
C ASP A 65 -9.53 8.87 -20.25
N LEU A 66 -9.41 7.56 -20.07
CA LEU A 66 -8.31 6.95 -19.31
C LEU A 66 -6.94 7.35 -19.87
N ALA A 67 -6.74 7.28 -21.19
CA ALA A 67 -5.48 7.66 -21.85
C ALA A 67 -5.08 9.14 -21.57
N GLU A 68 -6.06 10.04 -21.50
CA GLU A 68 -5.79 11.44 -21.15
C GLU A 68 -5.37 11.58 -19.69
N ILE A 69 -6.01 10.83 -18.78
CA ILE A 69 -5.68 10.81 -17.35
C ILE A 69 -4.25 10.27 -17.15
N SER A 70 -3.89 9.15 -17.79
CA SER A 70 -2.55 8.56 -17.74
C SER A 70 -1.48 9.53 -18.21
N ARG A 71 -1.69 10.16 -19.37
CA ARG A 71 -0.73 11.14 -19.92
C ARG A 71 -0.57 12.37 -19.02
N LYS A 72 -1.67 12.91 -18.47
CA LYS A 72 -1.63 14.03 -17.52
C LYS A 72 -0.89 13.66 -16.22
N ALA A 73 -0.95 12.39 -15.82
CA ALA A 73 -0.19 11.85 -14.69
C ALA A 73 1.30 11.62 -15.01
N GLY A 74 1.70 11.78 -16.27
CA GLY A 74 3.08 11.61 -16.74
C GLY A 74 3.44 10.16 -17.10
N VAL A 75 2.47 9.25 -17.19
CA VAL A 75 2.73 7.87 -17.62
C VAL A 75 3.02 7.88 -19.12
N PRO A 76 4.18 7.35 -19.57
CA PRO A 76 4.49 7.20 -20.99
C PRO A 76 3.53 6.23 -21.67
N GLU A 77 3.12 6.53 -22.90
CA GLU A 77 2.14 5.74 -23.65
C GLU A 77 2.55 4.27 -23.82
N ASP A 78 3.83 4.01 -24.01
CA ASP A 78 4.41 2.67 -24.13
C ASP A 78 4.48 1.89 -22.81
N LEU A 79 4.21 2.57 -21.70
CA LEU A 79 4.19 1.99 -20.35
C LEU A 79 2.83 2.05 -19.67
N GLU A 80 1.78 2.44 -20.39
CA GLU A 80 0.42 2.44 -19.85
C GLU A 80 -0.09 1.02 -19.55
N GLY A 81 -0.80 0.90 -18.44
CA GLY A 81 -1.58 -0.29 -18.08
C GLY A 81 -3.05 -0.13 -18.43
N CYS A 82 -3.91 -0.96 -17.84
CA CYS A 82 -5.36 -0.92 -18.10
C CYS A 82 -6.14 0.00 -17.15
N HIS A 83 -5.47 0.64 -16.21
CA HIS A 83 -6.04 1.62 -15.27
C HIS A 83 -4.95 2.52 -14.72
N THR A 84 -5.36 3.70 -14.26
CA THR A 84 -4.50 4.68 -13.61
C THR A 84 -5.04 4.96 -12.21
N MET A 85 -4.24 4.75 -11.20
CA MET A 85 -4.61 4.97 -9.81
C MET A 85 -3.77 6.09 -9.20
N PHE A 86 -4.40 6.90 -8.34
CA PHE A 86 -3.71 7.90 -7.52
C PHE A 86 -3.75 7.47 -6.05
N VAL A 87 -2.59 7.47 -5.41
CA VAL A 87 -2.42 7.16 -3.98
C VAL A 87 -1.42 8.14 -3.37
N GLY A 88 -1.86 8.92 -2.37
CA GLY A 88 -1.06 10.03 -1.87
C GLY A 88 -0.74 11.02 -2.99
N SER A 89 0.54 11.30 -3.21
CA SER A 89 1.04 12.17 -4.28
C SER A 89 1.54 11.41 -5.51
N TYR A 90 1.30 10.10 -5.59
CA TYR A 90 1.85 9.24 -6.63
C TYR A 90 0.77 8.72 -7.57
N VAL A 91 1.16 8.54 -8.84
CA VAL A 91 0.43 7.71 -9.79
C VAL A 91 0.95 6.26 -9.70
N VAL A 92 0.02 5.31 -9.74
CA VAL A 92 0.29 3.88 -9.88
C VAL A 92 -0.52 3.38 -11.05
N ASP A 93 0.15 2.96 -12.10
CA ASP A 93 -0.49 2.53 -13.33
C ASP A 93 -0.31 1.02 -13.56
N GLY A 94 -1.37 0.35 -14.01
CA GLY A 94 -1.36 -1.11 -14.16
C GLY A 94 -1.40 -1.90 -12.85
N HIS A 95 -1.27 -3.22 -12.95
CA HIS A 95 -1.50 -4.17 -11.87
C HIS A 95 -0.31 -4.34 -10.91
N VAL A 96 0.20 -3.23 -10.36
CA VAL A 96 1.36 -3.21 -9.46
C VAL A 96 1.06 -3.94 -8.15
N PRO A 97 1.91 -4.87 -7.69
CA PRO A 97 1.73 -5.55 -6.41
C PRO A 97 1.77 -4.59 -5.22
N VAL A 98 0.95 -4.88 -4.21
CA VAL A 98 0.78 -4.02 -3.02
C VAL A 98 2.07 -3.77 -2.26
N ASP A 99 2.98 -4.74 -2.21
CA ASP A 99 4.27 -4.57 -1.51
C ASP A 99 5.15 -3.52 -2.20
N VAL A 100 5.09 -3.42 -3.53
CA VAL A 100 5.80 -2.39 -4.29
C VAL A 100 5.15 -1.01 -4.08
N ILE A 101 3.81 -0.95 -3.98
CA ILE A 101 3.11 0.30 -3.63
C ILE A 101 3.48 0.75 -2.21
N ARG A 102 3.52 -0.18 -1.25
CA ARG A 102 3.95 0.13 0.11
C ARG A 102 5.40 0.61 0.19
N LYS A 103 6.30 -0.01 -0.59
CA LYS A 103 7.68 0.47 -0.76
C LYS A 103 7.71 1.91 -1.27
N LEU A 104 6.97 2.23 -2.33
CA LEU A 104 6.84 3.59 -2.87
C LEU A 104 6.39 4.60 -1.80
N LEU A 105 5.33 4.26 -1.05
CA LEU A 105 4.77 5.13 -0.02
C LEU A 105 5.69 5.30 1.19
N ALA A 106 6.52 4.31 1.49
CA ALA A 106 7.48 4.36 2.60
C ALA A 106 8.75 5.14 2.22
N GLU A 107 9.31 4.90 1.04
CA GLU A 107 10.56 5.53 0.58
C GLU A 107 10.37 6.98 0.10
N LYS A 108 9.17 7.32 -0.36
CA LYS A 108 8.79 8.66 -0.84
C LYS A 108 9.79 9.28 -1.83
N PRO A 109 10.17 8.54 -2.88
CA PRO A 109 11.13 9.04 -3.86
C PRO A 109 10.59 10.25 -4.64
N ALA A 110 11.49 11.08 -5.18
CA ALA A 110 11.13 12.26 -5.98
C ALA A 110 10.76 11.88 -7.44
N ILE A 111 9.71 11.04 -7.60
CA ILE A 111 9.16 10.60 -8.89
C ILE A 111 7.66 10.95 -8.96
N ALA A 112 7.06 10.86 -10.14
CA ALA A 112 5.62 11.01 -10.30
C ALA A 112 4.86 9.79 -9.81
N GLY A 113 5.43 8.59 -10.01
CA GLY A 113 4.83 7.34 -9.62
C GLY A 113 5.53 6.11 -10.19
N ILE A 114 4.79 5.03 -10.32
CA ILE A 114 5.29 3.76 -10.84
C ILE A 114 4.27 3.13 -11.78
N THR A 115 4.74 2.31 -12.72
CA THR A 115 3.89 1.57 -13.65
C THR A 115 4.36 0.14 -13.84
N LEU A 116 3.41 -0.78 -13.98
CA LEU A 116 3.60 -2.15 -14.50
C LEU A 116 2.90 -2.21 -15.87
N PRO A 117 3.62 -2.07 -16.99
CA PRO A 117 3.03 -2.05 -18.31
C PRO A 117 2.47 -3.41 -18.70
N GLY A 118 1.54 -3.39 -19.65
CA GLY A 118 0.83 -4.59 -20.05
C GLY A 118 -0.13 -5.09 -18.98
N MET A 119 -0.45 -6.32 -18.99
CA MET A 119 -1.28 -6.99 -17.98
C MET A 119 -0.72 -8.41 -17.81
N PRO A 120 0.47 -8.56 -17.22
CA PRO A 120 1.14 -9.84 -17.17
C PRO A 120 0.32 -10.86 -16.39
N THR A 121 0.28 -12.08 -16.91
CA THR A 121 -0.44 -13.20 -16.31
C THR A 121 -0.03 -13.39 -14.84
N GLY A 122 -1.02 -13.59 -13.98
CA GLY A 122 -0.79 -13.79 -12.55
C GLY A 122 -0.51 -12.51 -11.75
N SER A 123 -0.46 -11.31 -12.40
CA SER A 123 -0.41 -10.06 -11.68
C SER A 123 -1.72 -9.83 -10.88
N PRO A 124 -1.71 -9.02 -9.82
CA PRO A 124 -2.89 -8.82 -8.97
C PRO A 124 -4.14 -8.43 -9.78
N GLY A 125 -5.24 -9.16 -9.60
CA GLY A 125 -6.48 -8.96 -10.36
C GLY A 125 -6.52 -9.67 -11.72
N MET A 126 -5.40 -10.26 -12.17
CA MET A 126 -5.33 -11.11 -13.36
C MET A 126 -5.43 -12.59 -12.97
N THR A 127 -5.91 -13.41 -13.89
CA THR A 127 -5.96 -14.87 -13.71
C THR A 127 -4.65 -15.54 -14.13
N GLY A 128 -4.48 -16.80 -13.70
CA GLY A 128 -3.34 -17.64 -14.06
C GLY A 128 -2.14 -17.50 -13.11
N PRO A 129 -1.15 -18.39 -13.27
CA PRO A 129 0.07 -18.35 -12.46
C PRO A 129 1.01 -17.23 -12.91
N LYS A 130 1.84 -16.76 -12.01
CA LYS A 130 2.99 -15.92 -12.36
C LYS A 130 4.04 -16.77 -13.08
N THR A 131 4.29 -16.48 -14.36
CA THR A 131 5.20 -17.24 -15.21
C THR A 131 6.47 -16.48 -15.58
N GLU A 132 6.53 -15.19 -15.26
CA GLU A 132 7.64 -14.31 -15.60
C GLU A 132 7.96 -13.32 -14.50
N THR A 133 9.13 -12.74 -14.55
CA THR A 133 9.52 -11.63 -13.71
C THR A 133 8.88 -10.34 -14.22
N TRP A 134 8.23 -9.59 -13.33
CA TRP A 134 7.62 -8.32 -13.70
C TRP A 134 8.57 -7.16 -13.38
N THR A 135 8.75 -6.30 -14.38
CA THR A 135 9.52 -5.06 -14.22
C THR A 135 8.59 -3.88 -14.01
N ILE A 136 8.71 -3.24 -12.85
CA ILE A 136 7.97 -2.03 -12.51
C ILE A 136 8.87 -0.82 -12.73
N TYR A 137 8.39 0.15 -13.50
CA TYR A 137 9.15 1.33 -13.88
C TYR A 137 8.73 2.55 -13.05
N ALA A 138 9.70 3.42 -12.76
CA ALA A 138 9.45 4.72 -12.19
C ALA A 138 8.99 5.70 -13.28
N VAL A 139 7.87 6.37 -13.05
CA VAL A 139 7.38 7.50 -13.83
C VAL A 139 8.07 8.78 -13.32
N THR A 140 8.86 9.43 -14.15
CA THR A 140 9.64 10.61 -13.76
C THR A 140 8.84 11.90 -13.89
N LYS A 141 9.15 12.92 -13.08
CA LYS A 141 8.48 14.24 -13.14
C LYS A 141 9.03 15.16 -14.22
N ASP A 142 10.21 14.87 -14.73
CA ASP A 142 11.01 15.75 -15.58
C ASP A 142 11.09 15.25 -17.03
N GLY A 143 10.23 14.31 -17.42
CA GLY A 143 10.21 13.75 -18.77
C GLY A 143 11.43 12.91 -19.13
N LYS A 144 12.28 12.58 -18.18
CA LYS A 144 13.41 11.67 -18.41
C LYS A 144 12.91 10.26 -18.71
N PRO A 145 13.71 9.46 -19.42
CA PRO A 145 13.38 8.07 -19.68
C PRO A 145 13.02 7.31 -18.39
N PRO A 146 12.01 6.44 -18.43
CA PRO A 146 11.66 5.58 -17.31
C PRO A 146 12.85 4.73 -16.87
N ARG A 147 12.96 4.52 -15.57
CA ARG A 147 13.97 3.61 -14.99
C ARG A 147 13.28 2.52 -14.18
N VAL A 148 13.95 1.38 -14.03
CA VAL A 148 13.45 0.29 -13.20
C VAL A 148 13.33 0.77 -11.74
N PHE A 149 12.15 0.62 -11.17
CA PHE A 149 11.86 0.89 -9.75
C PHE A 149 11.95 -0.40 -8.92
N ALA A 150 11.40 -1.47 -9.42
CA ALA A 150 11.41 -2.78 -8.79
C ALA A 150 11.30 -3.89 -9.84
N THR A 151 11.75 -5.07 -9.44
CA THR A 151 11.58 -6.33 -10.17
C THR A 151 11.01 -7.35 -9.20
N VAL A 152 9.92 -8.01 -9.56
CA VAL A 152 9.20 -8.95 -8.69
C VAL A 152 8.82 -10.23 -9.43
#